data_13b6b2a057285cb2f634977fbd48bff8
#
_entry.id   13b6b2a057285cb2f634977fbd48bff8
#
_cell.length_a   1.000
_cell.length_b   1.000
_cell.length_c   1.000
_cell.angle_alpha   90.00
_cell.angle_beta   90.00
_cell.angle_gamma   90.00
#
_symmetry.space_group_name_H-M   'P 1'
#
loop_
_entity.id
_entity.type
_entity.pdbx_description
1 polymer ?
#
loop_
_entity_poly.entity_id
_entity_poly.type
_entity_poly.pdbx_seq_one_letter_code
_entity_poly.pdbx_strand_id
1 'polypeptide(L)'
;MNLNRRSCLKFGGKLVSMFSAFALPLTTFAAYNKTAFDSKSVLEAVKSMGASGLIESKDIAFNAADYAENGASVALSVSTSQANVKKILILVEKNPAALVASFQVTEHIEPNFSTRIKMSQTSNVFAVAILSDGKALFSRKEVKVTIGGCGN
;
A
#
# COMPACT_ATOMS: atom_id res chain seq x y z
N MET A 1 65.17 11.65 2.02
CA MET A 1 64.15 11.00 2.87
C MET A 1 63.72 9.73 2.11
N ASN A 2 64.34 8.57 2.46
CA ASN A 2 64.05 7.30 1.75
C ASN A 2 62.76 6.66 2.31
N LEU A 3 61.69 6.81 1.59
CA LEU A 3 60.43 6.15 1.89
C LEU A 3 60.55 4.67 1.52
N ASN A 4 60.81 3.82 2.52
CA ASN A 4 60.83 2.40 2.34
C ASN A 4 59.41 1.87 2.02
N ARG A 5 59.30 0.99 1.00
CA ARG A 5 58.06 0.36 0.53
C ARG A 5 57.21 -0.27 1.66
N ARG A 6 57.86 -0.69 2.75
CA ARG A 6 57.18 -1.23 3.95
C ARG A 6 56.46 -0.16 4.78
N SER A 7 56.87 1.08 4.72
CA SER A 7 56.20 2.18 5.43
C SER A 7 54.89 2.63 4.74
N CYS A 8 54.82 2.57 3.41
CA CYS A 8 53.60 2.87 2.64
C CYS A 8 52.50 1.85 2.92
N LEU A 9 52.83 0.59 3.09
CA LEU A 9 51.85 -0.48 3.42
C LEU A 9 51.26 -0.30 4.83
N LYS A 10 52.03 0.17 5.81
CA LYS A 10 51.55 0.44 7.16
C LYS A 10 50.64 1.67 7.25
N PHE A 11 50.87 2.70 6.42
CA PHE A 11 50.02 3.88 6.37
C PHE A 11 48.74 3.64 5.58
N GLY A 12 48.80 2.86 4.48
CA GLY A 12 47.63 2.50 3.70
C GLY A 12 46.64 1.63 4.50
N GLY A 13 47.15 0.70 5.30
CA GLY A 13 46.30 -0.18 6.14
C GLY A 13 45.54 0.56 7.24
N LYS A 14 46.10 1.61 7.81
CA LYS A 14 45.41 2.43 8.83
C LYS A 14 44.34 3.36 8.26
N LEU A 15 44.49 3.85 7.03
CA LEU A 15 43.49 4.67 6.35
C LEU A 15 42.29 3.84 5.88
N VAL A 16 42.51 2.60 5.42
CA VAL A 16 41.42 1.71 4.98
C VAL A 16 40.56 1.25 6.17
N SER A 17 41.16 1.00 7.36
CA SER A 17 40.39 0.58 8.55
C SER A 17 39.53 1.70 9.13
N MET A 18 39.87 2.97 8.89
CA MET A 18 39.10 4.11 9.38
C MET A 18 37.86 4.44 8.53
N PHE A 19 37.86 4.06 7.24
CA PHE A 19 36.72 4.24 6.34
C PHE A 19 35.70 3.11 6.42
N SER A 20 36.06 1.94 6.99
CA SER A 20 35.18 0.77 7.09
C SER A 20 34.11 0.88 8.18
N ALA A 21 34.22 1.86 9.10
CA ALA A 21 33.31 2.02 10.23
C ALA A 21 32.05 2.85 9.89
N PHE A 22 31.96 3.47 8.68
CA PHE A 22 30.85 4.36 8.30
C PHE A 22 29.86 3.75 7.31
N ALA A 23 30.05 2.52 6.86
CA ALA A 23 29.07 1.80 6.04
C ALA A 23 28.08 1.03 6.95
N LEU A 24 27.32 1.78 7.77
CA LEU A 24 26.11 1.22 8.36
C LEU A 24 25.12 1.02 7.21
N PRO A 25 24.64 -0.22 6.95
CA PRO A 25 23.57 -0.40 6.00
C PRO A 25 22.37 0.39 6.51
N LEU A 26 21.96 1.42 5.77
CA LEU A 26 20.66 2.05 5.95
C LEU A 26 19.63 0.98 5.62
N THR A 27 19.22 0.22 6.62
CA THR A 27 18.08 -0.69 6.50
C THR A 27 16.85 0.18 6.32
N THR A 28 16.48 0.45 5.09
CA THR A 28 15.17 1.01 4.76
C THR A 28 14.14 -0.06 5.07
N PHE A 29 13.59 -0.03 6.28
CA PHE A 29 12.40 -0.80 6.58
C PHE A 29 11.25 -0.21 5.76
N ALA A 30 10.78 -0.93 4.76
CA ALA A 30 9.48 -0.64 4.16
C ALA A 30 8.46 -0.75 5.30
N ALA A 31 7.93 0.39 5.75
CA ALA A 31 7.02 0.45 6.89
C ALA A 31 5.68 -0.18 6.51
N TYR A 32 5.57 -1.50 6.71
CA TYR A 32 4.32 -2.24 6.59
C TYR A 32 3.44 -1.91 7.80
N ASN A 33 2.27 -1.32 7.53
CA ASN A 33 1.30 -1.02 8.58
C ASN A 33 0.49 -2.28 8.93
N LYS A 34 1.06 -3.12 9.80
CA LYS A 34 0.44 -4.37 10.22
C LYS A 34 -0.97 -4.16 10.78
N THR A 35 -1.18 -3.13 11.59
CA THR A 35 -2.48 -2.82 12.21
C THR A 35 -3.56 -2.58 11.16
N ALA A 36 -3.24 -1.87 10.08
CA ALA A 36 -4.19 -1.62 9.00
C ALA A 36 -4.59 -2.91 8.27
N PHE A 37 -3.61 -3.78 7.98
CA PHE A 37 -3.85 -5.03 7.28
C PHE A 37 -4.46 -6.14 8.16
N ASP A 38 -4.34 -6.05 9.47
CA ASP A 38 -5.01 -6.96 10.41
C ASP A 38 -6.43 -6.48 10.79
N SER A 39 -6.81 -5.26 10.41
CA SER A 39 -8.12 -4.68 10.74
C SER A 39 -9.26 -5.45 10.09
N LYS A 40 -10.28 -5.78 10.88
CA LYS A 40 -11.47 -6.52 10.42
C LYS A 40 -12.57 -5.60 9.90
N SER A 41 -12.50 -4.31 10.16
CA SER A 41 -13.48 -3.33 9.71
C SER A 41 -12.87 -2.29 8.77
N VAL A 42 -13.66 -1.83 7.80
CA VAL A 42 -13.28 -0.78 6.85
C VAL A 42 -12.87 0.49 7.59
N LEU A 43 -13.64 0.89 8.60
CA LEU A 43 -13.38 2.13 9.34
C LEU A 43 -12.08 2.08 10.15
N GLU A 44 -11.80 0.94 10.81
CA GLU A 44 -10.55 0.73 11.53
C GLU A 44 -9.33 0.77 10.60
N ALA A 45 -9.40 0.05 9.48
CA ALA A 45 -8.34 0.02 8.50
C ALA A 45 -8.03 1.43 7.96
N VAL A 46 -9.05 2.20 7.60
CA VAL A 46 -8.90 3.57 7.07
C VAL A 46 -8.32 4.50 8.14
N LYS A 47 -8.78 4.42 9.40
CA LYS A 47 -8.23 5.21 10.52
C LYS A 47 -6.76 4.88 10.76
N SER A 48 -6.39 3.60 10.78
CA SER A 48 -4.99 3.18 10.98
C SER A 48 -4.06 3.59 9.83
N MET A 49 -4.63 3.88 8.65
CA MET A 49 -3.89 4.44 7.52
C MET A 49 -3.76 5.98 7.56
N GLY A 50 -4.29 6.62 8.61
CA GLY A 50 -4.12 8.05 8.89
C GLY A 50 -5.27 8.93 8.43
N ALA A 51 -6.46 8.37 8.19
CA ALA A 51 -7.63 9.17 7.82
C ALA A 51 -8.53 9.48 9.02
N SER A 52 -9.14 10.66 9.01
CA SER A 52 -10.02 11.16 10.07
C SER A 52 -11.48 10.72 9.91
N GLY A 53 -11.90 10.22 8.74
CA GLY A 53 -13.27 9.79 8.46
C GLY A 53 -13.44 9.37 7.01
N LEU A 54 -14.62 8.86 6.68
CA LEU A 54 -15.00 8.41 5.34
C LEU A 54 -16.13 9.30 4.81
N ILE A 55 -15.94 9.85 3.62
CA ILE A 55 -16.93 10.69 2.91
C ILE A 55 -17.17 10.04 1.55
N GLU A 56 -18.43 9.72 1.26
CA GLU A 56 -18.80 9.19 -0.06
C GLU A 56 -18.66 10.27 -1.12
N SER A 57 -17.96 9.96 -2.23
CA SER A 57 -17.70 10.92 -3.29
C SER A 57 -17.82 10.27 -4.67
N LYS A 58 -18.39 11.00 -5.61
CA LYS A 58 -18.42 10.64 -7.02
C LYS A 58 -17.09 10.88 -7.74
N ASP A 59 -16.17 11.58 -7.11
CA ASP A 59 -14.84 11.89 -7.66
C ASP A 59 -13.93 10.65 -7.69
N ILE A 60 -14.34 9.56 -7.05
CA ILE A 60 -13.67 8.27 -7.11
C ILE A 60 -14.36 7.42 -8.18
N ALA A 61 -13.75 7.31 -9.34
CA ALA A 61 -14.19 6.37 -10.37
C ALA A 61 -13.74 4.96 -9.98
N PHE A 62 -14.68 4.15 -9.54
CA PHE A 62 -14.45 2.77 -9.12
C PHE A 62 -15.19 1.81 -10.03
N ASN A 63 -14.46 0.94 -10.71
CA ASN A 63 -15.01 -0.07 -11.60
C ASN A 63 -14.63 -1.47 -11.11
N ALA A 64 -15.65 -2.30 -10.92
CA ALA A 64 -15.55 -3.72 -10.60
C ALA A 64 -16.74 -4.46 -11.24
N ALA A 65 -16.58 -5.74 -11.51
CA ALA A 65 -17.67 -6.56 -12.03
C ALA A 65 -18.80 -6.67 -10.98
N ASP A 66 -20.06 -6.68 -11.43
CA ASP A 66 -21.20 -6.92 -10.52
C ASP A 66 -21.23 -8.37 -10.03
N TYR A 67 -20.70 -9.28 -10.85
CA TYR A 67 -20.64 -10.72 -10.58
C TYR A 67 -19.22 -11.23 -10.83
N ALA A 68 -18.68 -11.95 -9.88
CA ALA A 68 -17.44 -12.69 -9.99
C ALA A 68 -17.75 -14.19 -9.80
N GLU A 69 -17.51 -14.98 -10.83
CA GLU A 69 -17.69 -16.43 -10.77
C GLU A 69 -16.77 -17.08 -9.73
N ASN A 70 -15.56 -16.51 -9.60
CA ASN A 70 -14.55 -16.99 -8.66
C ASN A 70 -13.96 -15.82 -7.87
N GLY A 71 -14.17 -15.82 -6.57
CA GLY A 71 -13.62 -14.82 -5.64
C GLY A 71 -12.10 -14.88 -5.46
N ALA A 72 -11.41 -15.91 -5.96
CA ALA A 72 -9.94 -15.98 -5.87
C ALA A 72 -9.24 -14.89 -6.69
N SER A 73 -9.92 -14.33 -7.72
CA SER A 73 -9.31 -13.33 -8.61
C SER A 73 -10.35 -12.40 -9.21
N VAL A 74 -10.73 -11.38 -8.47
CA VAL A 74 -11.70 -10.35 -8.90
C VAL A 74 -10.96 -9.12 -9.40
N ALA A 75 -11.14 -8.80 -10.68
CA ALA A 75 -10.53 -7.63 -11.30
C ALA A 75 -11.28 -6.35 -10.91
N LEU A 76 -10.54 -5.29 -10.63
CA LEU A 76 -11.09 -3.96 -10.38
C LEU A 76 -10.13 -2.87 -10.84
N SER A 77 -10.66 -1.68 -11.04
CA SER A 77 -9.87 -0.47 -11.25
C SER A 77 -10.44 0.69 -10.43
N VAL A 78 -9.54 1.56 -10.01
CA VAL A 78 -9.86 2.78 -9.30
C VAL A 78 -9.06 3.92 -9.88
N SER A 79 -9.73 5.04 -10.12
CA SER A 79 -9.07 6.28 -10.51
C SER A 79 -9.77 7.48 -9.88
N THR A 80 -9.03 8.58 -9.77
CA THR A 80 -9.59 9.86 -9.32
C THR A 80 -8.82 11.02 -9.92
N SER A 81 -9.53 12.09 -10.19
CA SER A 81 -8.95 13.37 -10.60
C SER A 81 -8.68 14.32 -9.42
N GLN A 82 -8.95 13.87 -8.20
CA GLN A 82 -8.72 14.66 -6.99
C GLN A 82 -7.24 15.01 -6.83
N ALA A 83 -6.98 16.28 -6.62
CA ALA A 83 -5.64 16.75 -6.26
C ALA A 83 -5.26 16.29 -4.83
N ASN A 84 -3.96 16.24 -4.55
CA ASN A 84 -3.43 15.96 -3.21
C ASN A 84 -3.78 14.57 -2.63
N VAL A 85 -4.05 13.58 -3.47
CA VAL A 85 -4.18 12.19 -3.04
C VAL A 85 -2.82 11.66 -2.61
N LYS A 86 -2.73 11.09 -1.42
CA LYS A 86 -1.53 10.45 -0.88
C LYS A 86 -1.56 8.94 -0.96
N LYS A 87 -2.75 8.36 -0.82
CA LYS A 87 -2.93 6.90 -0.83
C LYS A 87 -4.25 6.53 -1.47
N ILE A 88 -4.26 5.43 -2.19
CA ILE A 88 -5.46 4.72 -2.61
C ILE A 88 -5.51 3.38 -1.86
N LEU A 89 -6.63 3.09 -1.22
CA LEU A 89 -6.87 1.85 -0.50
C LEU A 89 -8.00 1.08 -1.18
N ILE A 90 -7.85 -0.23 -1.23
CA ILE A 90 -8.94 -1.14 -1.62
C ILE A 90 -9.27 -2.00 -0.40
N LEU A 91 -10.56 -2.02 -0.05
CA LEU A 91 -11.05 -2.75 1.12
C LEU A 91 -12.25 -3.63 0.73
N VAL A 92 -12.33 -4.79 1.35
CA VAL A 92 -13.44 -5.75 1.19
C VAL A 92 -14.05 -5.97 2.57
N GLU A 93 -15.30 -5.55 2.74
CA GLU A 93 -15.95 -5.48 4.05
C GLU A 93 -16.04 -6.82 4.78
N LYS A 94 -16.33 -7.91 4.04
CA LYS A 94 -16.54 -9.25 4.61
C LYS A 94 -15.32 -10.17 4.50
N ASN A 95 -14.17 -9.68 4.10
CA ASN A 95 -12.94 -10.46 4.16
C ASN A 95 -12.44 -10.57 5.62
N PRO A 96 -11.68 -11.62 5.96
CA PRO A 96 -11.05 -11.76 7.28
C PRO A 96 -10.18 -10.57 7.67
N ALA A 97 -9.51 -9.95 6.70
CA ALA A 97 -8.86 -8.66 6.80
C ALA A 97 -9.50 -7.72 5.78
N ALA A 98 -9.99 -6.58 6.24
CA ALA A 98 -10.73 -5.66 5.37
C ALA A 98 -9.83 -4.98 4.33
N LEU A 99 -8.61 -4.57 4.70
CA LEU A 99 -7.67 -3.94 3.78
C LEU A 99 -6.96 -4.99 2.92
N VAL A 100 -7.16 -4.92 1.60
CA VAL A 100 -6.59 -5.90 0.65
C VAL A 100 -5.47 -5.30 -0.21
N ALA A 101 -5.47 -3.98 -0.43
CA ALA A 101 -4.39 -3.30 -1.16
C ALA A 101 -4.25 -1.85 -0.71
N SER A 102 -3.02 -1.34 -0.77
CA SER A 102 -2.69 0.06 -0.52
C SER A 102 -1.65 0.54 -1.52
N PHE A 103 -1.95 1.63 -2.21
CA PHE A 103 -1.07 2.26 -3.20
C PHE A 103 -0.66 3.63 -2.69
N GLN A 104 0.63 3.90 -2.67
CA GLN A 104 1.16 5.25 -2.40
C GLN A 104 1.09 6.06 -3.69
N VAL A 105 0.57 7.27 -3.59
CA VAL A 105 0.51 8.22 -4.70
C VAL A 105 1.54 9.32 -4.43
N THR A 106 2.42 9.55 -5.40
CA THR A 106 3.40 10.63 -5.40
C THR A 106 3.05 11.64 -6.48
N GLU A 107 3.71 12.79 -6.49
CA GLU A 107 3.49 13.87 -7.49
C GLU A 107 3.69 13.42 -8.94
N HIS A 108 4.41 12.32 -9.16
CA HIS A 108 4.71 11.77 -10.48
C HIS A 108 3.84 10.59 -10.89
N ILE A 109 2.86 10.23 -10.07
CA ILE A 109 1.97 9.06 -10.30
C ILE A 109 0.54 9.56 -10.39
N GLU A 110 -0.09 9.34 -11.54
CA GLU A 110 -1.53 9.51 -11.66
C GLU A 110 -2.25 8.46 -10.82
N PRO A 111 -3.26 8.86 -10.02
CA PRO A 111 -3.99 7.93 -9.16
C PRO A 111 -5.00 7.10 -9.99
N ASN A 112 -4.46 6.22 -10.84
CA ASN A 112 -5.18 5.29 -11.69
C ASN A 112 -4.54 3.90 -11.54
N PHE A 113 -5.23 2.99 -10.86
CA PHE A 113 -4.71 1.67 -10.52
C PHE A 113 -5.69 0.59 -10.93
N SER A 114 -5.17 -0.45 -11.56
CA SER A 114 -5.90 -1.69 -11.84
C SER A 114 -5.23 -2.85 -11.12
N THR A 115 -6.03 -3.69 -10.49
CA THR A 115 -5.51 -4.83 -9.73
C THR A 115 -6.52 -5.97 -9.67
N ARG A 116 -6.10 -7.09 -9.11
CA ARG A 116 -6.97 -8.22 -8.78
C ARG A 116 -6.91 -8.48 -7.29
N ILE A 117 -8.07 -8.72 -6.71
CA ILE A 117 -8.21 -8.98 -5.27
C ILE A 117 -8.85 -10.35 -5.03
N LYS A 118 -8.68 -10.85 -3.81
CA LYS A 118 -9.41 -12.03 -3.33
C LYS A 118 -10.61 -11.59 -2.51
N MET A 119 -11.73 -12.24 -2.75
CA MET A 119 -12.97 -12.06 -1.99
C MET A 119 -13.42 -13.41 -1.44
N SER A 120 -13.63 -13.51 -0.14
CA SER A 120 -14.11 -14.75 0.49
C SER A 120 -15.58 -15.03 0.20
N GLN A 121 -16.36 -14.01 -0.03
CA GLN A 121 -17.82 -14.09 -0.26
C GLN A 121 -18.33 -12.80 -0.90
N THR A 122 -19.60 -12.79 -1.29
CA THR A 122 -20.32 -11.57 -1.73
C THR A 122 -20.18 -10.45 -0.69
N SER A 123 -19.70 -9.30 -1.10
CA SER A 123 -19.33 -8.20 -0.20
C SER A 123 -19.33 -6.85 -0.90
N ASN A 124 -19.50 -5.79 -0.11
CA ASN A 124 -19.12 -4.46 -0.56
C ASN A 124 -17.61 -4.35 -0.68
N VAL A 125 -17.16 -3.79 -1.78
CA VAL A 125 -15.78 -3.40 -2.02
C VAL A 125 -15.71 -1.88 -2.01
N PHE A 126 -14.75 -1.34 -1.26
CA PHE A 126 -14.52 0.09 -1.11
C PHE A 126 -13.23 0.48 -1.81
N ALA A 127 -13.30 1.52 -2.63
CA ALA A 127 -12.14 2.26 -3.12
C ALA A 127 -12.05 3.57 -2.35
N VAL A 128 -10.95 3.78 -1.63
CA VAL A 128 -10.79 4.93 -0.73
C VAL A 128 -9.55 5.73 -1.13
N ALA A 129 -9.71 7.03 -1.34
CA ALA A 129 -8.61 7.96 -1.54
C ALA A 129 -8.36 8.77 -0.26
N ILE A 130 -7.17 8.67 0.31
CA ILE A 130 -6.74 9.49 1.44
C ILE A 130 -5.99 10.71 0.90
N LEU A 131 -6.50 11.89 1.24
CA LEU A 131 -5.93 13.17 0.85
C LEU A 131 -4.84 13.63 1.83
N SER A 132 -4.08 14.65 1.44
CA SER A 132 -3.00 15.21 2.26
C SER A 132 -3.50 15.89 3.56
N ASP A 133 -4.75 16.34 3.59
CA ASP A 133 -5.40 16.91 4.77
C ASP A 133 -5.98 15.86 5.74
N GLY A 134 -5.81 14.57 5.44
CA GLY A 134 -6.32 13.47 6.24
C GLY A 134 -7.78 13.08 5.97
N LYS A 135 -8.47 13.75 5.06
CA LYS A 135 -9.80 13.31 4.63
C LYS A 135 -9.70 12.06 3.79
N ALA A 136 -10.69 11.18 3.91
CA ALA A 136 -10.82 10.01 3.05
C ALA A 136 -12.13 10.08 2.26
N LEU A 137 -11.99 10.11 0.95
CA LEU A 137 -13.10 10.01 0.01
C LEU A 137 -13.26 8.56 -0.40
N PHE A 138 -14.49 8.08 -0.57
CA PHE A 138 -14.70 6.70 -0.99
C PHE A 138 -15.82 6.56 -2.03
N SER A 139 -15.71 5.54 -2.83
CA SER A 139 -16.79 4.94 -3.61
C SER A 139 -16.88 3.46 -3.25
N ARG A 140 -18.08 2.89 -3.29
CA ARG A 140 -18.30 1.47 -2.98
C ARG A 140 -19.18 0.81 -4.03
N LYS A 141 -18.99 -0.50 -4.17
CA LYS A 141 -19.81 -1.35 -5.04
C LYS A 141 -19.95 -2.72 -4.40
N GLU A 142 -21.14 -3.28 -4.43
CA GLU A 142 -21.34 -4.69 -4.08
C GLU A 142 -20.86 -5.56 -5.24
N VAL A 143 -20.03 -6.54 -4.93
CA VAL A 143 -19.59 -7.58 -5.86
C VAL A 143 -20.13 -8.92 -5.38
N LYS A 144 -20.94 -9.55 -6.21
CA LYS A 144 -21.52 -10.87 -5.94
C LYS A 144 -20.54 -11.96 -6.36
N VAL A 145 -20.21 -12.85 -5.44
CA VAL A 145 -19.27 -13.95 -5.65
C VAL A 145 -19.99 -15.27 -5.58
N THR A 146 -19.89 -16.06 -6.64
CA THR A 146 -20.55 -17.39 -6.72
C THR A 146 -19.73 -18.44 -5.96
N ILE A 147 -18.41 -18.46 -6.14
CA ILE A 147 -17.48 -19.35 -5.43
C ILE A 147 -16.47 -18.48 -4.68
N GLY A 148 -16.42 -18.61 -3.36
CA GLY A 148 -15.48 -17.84 -2.52
C GLY A 148 -14.02 -18.14 -2.85
N GLY A 149 -13.18 -17.10 -2.82
CA GLY A 149 -11.76 -17.20 -3.15
C GLY A 149 -10.86 -17.73 -2.04
N CYS A 150 -11.40 -17.87 -0.82
CA CYS A 150 -10.72 -18.55 0.29
C CYS A 150 -11.25 -19.99 0.31
N GLY A 151 -10.59 -20.86 -0.44
CA GLY A 151 -10.87 -22.30 -0.37
C GLY A 151 -10.62 -22.81 1.06
N ASN A 152 -11.48 -23.72 1.50
CA ASN A 152 -11.26 -24.53 2.71
C ASN A 152 -9.97 -25.33 2.60
#